data_1ac7aba9da1abfe3421bbe1f5f0c556b
#
_entry.id   1ac7aba9da1abfe3421bbe1f5f0c556b
#
_cell.length_a   1.000
_cell.length_b   1.000
_cell.length_c   1.000
_cell.angle_alpha   90.00
_cell.angle_beta   90.00
_cell.angle_gamma   90.00
#
_symmetry.space_group_name_H-M   'P 1'
#
loop_
_entity.id
_entity.type
_entity.pdbx_description
1 polymer ?
#
loop_
_entity_poly.entity_id
_entity_poly.type
_entity_poly.pdbx_seq_one_letter_code
_entity_poly.pdbx_strand_id
1 'polypeptide(L)'
;MAKYRHALSQLRGDFFLTDGGIETTLIFLEGLDLPHFAAFHLFKTSHGEDCLRKYFRTYAELARKHHTGLVLETATWRASADWGDKLGYTADALAEVNRKSVGLLEEIRDDYETPETPIVISGCVGPRGDGYVPTNVMSEQEAEDYHGAQIRTFAATAADLVTAITMNYAEEAVGVARAAKRVDLPVVISMTVETDGKLPTGHSLGDAIMQIDDATSGYPSYFMINCAHPTHFSGVIDGNEPWASRIRGLRANASKMSHAELNESPLLDAGDPETLGLNYAELKRQTLKYLNVFGGCCGTDHRHVDQMALACLPLFRGAFGPIKQAPRSPCP
;
A
#
# COMPACT_ATOMS: atom_id res chain seq x y z
N MET A 1 -17.84 5.43 -10.50
CA MET A 1 -18.28 4.32 -9.61
C MET A 1 -17.12 3.34 -9.42
N ALA A 2 -16.98 2.77 -8.22
CA ALA A 2 -15.96 1.75 -7.95
C ALA A 2 -16.10 0.58 -8.95
N LYS A 3 -14.99 0.15 -9.54
CA LYS A 3 -14.98 -0.87 -10.59
C LYS A 3 -14.73 -2.27 -10.03
N TYR A 4 -13.87 -2.36 -9.02
CA TYR A 4 -13.38 -3.64 -8.49
C TYR A 4 -13.78 -3.90 -7.03
N ARG A 5 -14.55 -3.03 -6.38
CA ARG A 5 -14.90 -3.10 -4.95
C ARG A 5 -15.46 -4.47 -4.54
N HIS A 6 -16.28 -5.10 -5.37
CA HIS A 6 -16.90 -6.39 -5.08
C HIS A 6 -16.15 -7.59 -5.68
N ALA A 7 -15.06 -7.33 -6.42
CA ALA A 7 -14.25 -8.38 -7.04
C ALA A 7 -12.84 -7.86 -7.30
N LEU A 8 -12.08 -7.65 -6.22
CA LEU A 8 -10.71 -7.12 -6.27
C LEU A 8 -9.82 -7.99 -7.16
N SER A 9 -9.30 -7.40 -8.23
CA SER A 9 -8.56 -8.13 -9.28
C SER A 9 -7.29 -8.80 -8.73
N GLN A 10 -6.59 -8.17 -7.79
CA GLN A 10 -5.38 -8.73 -7.17
C GLN A 10 -5.63 -9.98 -6.34
N LEU A 11 -6.87 -10.27 -5.94
CA LEU A 11 -7.19 -11.48 -5.18
C LEU A 11 -7.20 -12.76 -6.05
N ARG A 12 -7.16 -12.62 -7.38
CA ARG A 12 -7.07 -13.76 -8.32
C ARG A 12 -5.68 -14.43 -8.31
N GLY A 13 -4.68 -13.77 -7.72
CA GLY A 13 -3.32 -14.29 -7.61
C GLY A 13 -2.39 -13.83 -8.73
N ASP A 14 -2.88 -13.00 -9.65
CA ASP A 14 -2.06 -12.37 -10.69
C ASP A 14 -1.08 -11.37 -10.08
N PHE A 15 -0.03 -11.04 -10.83
CA PHE A 15 0.99 -10.09 -10.42
C PHE A 15 0.45 -8.65 -10.48
N PHE A 16 0.57 -7.92 -9.40
CA PHE A 16 0.20 -6.52 -9.29
C PHE A 16 1.38 -5.68 -8.80
N LEU A 17 1.57 -4.51 -9.39
CA LEU A 17 2.44 -3.47 -8.89
C LEU A 17 1.66 -2.49 -8.01
N THR A 18 2.38 -1.79 -7.13
CA THR A 18 1.99 -0.51 -6.56
C THR A 18 3.08 0.52 -6.90
N ASP A 19 2.95 1.74 -6.38
CA ASP A 19 3.97 2.77 -6.51
C ASP A 19 5.19 2.53 -5.60
N GLY A 20 6.16 3.44 -5.66
CA GLY A 20 7.30 3.57 -4.73
C GLY A 20 7.00 4.53 -3.58
N GLY A 21 8.07 5.11 -3.01
CA GLY A 21 7.97 6.14 -1.98
C GLY A 21 7.53 7.48 -2.57
N ILE A 22 6.27 7.86 -2.40
CA ILE A 22 5.73 9.11 -2.93
C ILE A 22 6.44 10.33 -2.33
N GLU A 23 6.57 10.38 -1.00
CA GLU A 23 7.27 11.48 -0.31
C GLU A 23 8.75 11.54 -0.72
N THR A 24 9.39 10.36 -0.85
CA THR A 24 10.77 10.28 -1.36
C THR A 24 10.92 10.95 -2.72
N THR A 25 10.04 10.59 -3.65
CA THR A 25 10.06 11.15 -5.01
C THR A 25 9.79 12.64 -4.99
N LEU A 26 8.74 13.08 -4.31
CA LEU A 26 8.31 14.48 -4.32
C LEU A 26 9.32 15.40 -3.62
N ILE A 27 9.89 14.98 -2.48
CA ILE A 27 10.82 15.79 -1.70
C ILE A 27 12.24 15.75 -2.32
N PHE A 28 12.79 14.54 -2.50
CA PHE A 28 14.21 14.40 -2.84
C PHE A 28 14.49 14.45 -4.33
N LEU A 29 13.56 14.01 -5.19
CA LEU A 29 13.78 13.99 -6.64
C LEU A 29 13.13 15.17 -7.35
N GLU A 30 11.96 15.64 -6.91
CA GLU A 30 11.26 16.79 -7.50
C GLU A 30 11.51 18.10 -6.71
N GLY A 31 12.13 18.04 -5.52
CA GLY A 31 12.52 19.22 -4.72
C GLY A 31 11.33 19.96 -4.09
N LEU A 32 10.20 19.27 -3.89
CA LEU A 32 8.99 19.89 -3.33
C LEU A 32 9.06 19.90 -1.80
N ASP A 33 8.53 20.98 -1.18
CA ASP A 33 8.31 21.04 0.25
C ASP A 33 6.97 20.37 0.59
N LEU A 34 7.01 19.35 1.47
CA LEU A 34 5.84 18.66 1.97
C LEU A 34 5.74 18.83 3.49
N PRO A 35 5.03 19.84 4.00
CA PRO A 35 4.85 20.03 5.43
C PRO A 35 4.30 18.76 6.09
N HIS A 36 4.96 18.26 7.13
CA HIS A 36 4.60 17.02 7.83
C HIS A 36 4.54 15.77 6.92
N PHE A 37 5.27 15.74 5.81
CA PHE A 37 5.17 14.67 4.80
C PHE A 37 3.77 14.48 4.23
N ALA A 38 2.99 15.56 4.16
CA ALA A 38 1.59 15.53 3.74
C ALA A 38 1.45 15.76 2.22
N ALA A 39 1.63 14.72 1.42
CA ALA A 39 1.53 14.80 -0.04
C ALA A 39 0.16 15.34 -0.50
N PHE A 40 -0.93 15.10 0.25
CA PHE A 40 -2.26 15.65 -0.06
C PHE A 40 -2.30 17.19 -0.07
N HIS A 41 -1.37 17.86 0.61
CA HIS A 41 -1.30 19.33 0.62
C HIS A 41 -1.00 19.90 -0.76
N LEU A 42 -0.41 19.14 -1.66
CA LEU A 42 -0.17 19.54 -3.05
C LEU A 42 -1.45 19.83 -3.84
N PHE A 43 -2.60 19.28 -3.43
CA PHE A 43 -3.91 19.61 -4.03
C PHE A 43 -4.35 21.07 -3.84
N LYS A 44 -3.61 21.87 -3.06
CA LYS A 44 -3.88 23.32 -2.95
C LYS A 44 -3.47 24.12 -4.18
N THR A 45 -2.63 23.58 -5.05
CA THR A 45 -2.12 24.29 -6.23
C THR A 45 -2.19 23.41 -7.48
N SER A 46 -2.41 24.01 -8.64
CA SER A 46 -2.39 23.30 -9.93
C SER A 46 -1.04 22.64 -10.19
N HIS A 47 0.05 23.32 -9.85
CA HIS A 47 1.40 22.75 -9.98
C HIS A 47 1.58 21.48 -9.11
N GLY A 48 1.09 21.49 -7.88
CA GLY A 48 1.13 20.31 -7.00
C GLY A 48 0.30 19.15 -7.55
N GLU A 49 -0.89 19.43 -8.08
CA GLU A 49 -1.72 18.42 -8.74
C GLU A 49 -1.02 17.83 -9.97
N ASP A 50 -0.32 18.64 -10.76
CA ASP A 50 0.44 18.17 -11.92
C ASP A 50 1.64 17.29 -11.51
N CYS A 51 2.30 17.63 -10.40
CA CYS A 51 3.36 16.77 -9.84
C CYS A 51 2.81 15.40 -9.39
N LEU A 52 1.67 15.38 -8.69
CA LEU A 52 1.01 14.13 -8.32
C LEU A 52 0.58 13.32 -9.56
N ARG A 53 0.00 13.99 -10.56
CA ARG A 53 -0.40 13.34 -11.82
C ARG A 53 0.81 12.73 -12.54
N LYS A 54 1.92 13.44 -12.63
CA LYS A 54 3.19 12.94 -13.20
C LYS A 54 3.67 11.71 -12.44
N TYR A 55 3.65 11.78 -11.10
CA TYR A 55 4.06 10.66 -10.24
C TYR A 55 3.26 9.39 -10.54
N PHE A 56 1.94 9.44 -10.48
CA PHE A 56 1.09 8.26 -10.70
C PHE A 56 1.15 7.73 -12.14
N ARG A 57 1.26 8.60 -13.15
CA ARG A 57 1.46 8.20 -14.55
C ARG A 57 2.70 7.36 -14.74
N THR A 58 3.80 7.68 -14.07
CA THR A 58 5.04 6.91 -14.13
C THR A 58 4.81 5.44 -13.77
N TYR A 59 4.02 5.16 -12.73
CA TYR A 59 3.72 3.78 -12.32
C TYR A 59 2.66 3.10 -13.21
N ALA A 60 1.72 3.85 -13.74
CA ALA A 60 0.76 3.34 -14.72
C ALA A 60 1.45 2.93 -16.02
N GLU A 61 2.41 3.72 -16.50
CA GLU A 61 3.27 3.39 -17.65
C GLU A 61 4.12 2.14 -17.37
N LEU A 62 4.66 2.03 -16.15
CA LEU A 62 5.44 0.87 -15.75
C LEU A 62 4.59 -0.41 -15.72
N ALA A 63 3.39 -0.36 -15.16
CA ALA A 63 2.47 -1.49 -15.15
C ALA A 63 2.09 -1.92 -16.57
N ARG A 64 1.82 -0.98 -17.47
CA ARG A 64 1.59 -1.26 -18.91
C ARG A 64 2.80 -1.87 -19.60
N LYS A 65 4.00 -1.36 -19.32
CA LYS A 65 5.27 -1.90 -19.87
C LYS A 65 5.43 -3.39 -19.54
N HIS A 66 5.07 -3.78 -18.32
CA HIS A 66 5.21 -5.16 -17.85
C HIS A 66 3.97 -6.03 -18.05
N HIS A 67 2.85 -5.47 -18.53
CA HIS A 67 1.54 -6.15 -18.65
C HIS A 67 1.11 -6.76 -17.31
N THR A 68 1.09 -5.94 -16.26
CA THR A 68 0.73 -6.33 -14.90
C THR A 68 -0.47 -5.53 -14.41
N GLY A 69 -1.18 -6.04 -13.39
CA GLY A 69 -2.12 -5.21 -12.67
C GLY A 69 -1.41 -4.11 -11.87
N LEU A 70 -2.18 -3.09 -11.48
CA LEU A 70 -1.69 -1.98 -10.66
C LEU A 70 -2.70 -1.67 -9.56
N VAL A 71 -2.21 -1.45 -8.33
CA VAL A 71 -2.96 -0.83 -7.25
C VAL A 71 -2.43 0.59 -7.09
N LEU A 72 -3.23 1.59 -7.41
CA LEU A 72 -2.93 3.00 -7.19
C LEU A 72 -3.46 3.43 -5.84
N GLU A 73 -2.61 3.93 -4.96
CA GLU A 73 -2.97 4.44 -3.65
C GLU A 73 -2.99 5.95 -3.64
N THR A 74 -4.07 6.55 -3.11
CA THR A 74 -4.21 8.00 -3.04
C THR A 74 -3.09 8.64 -2.22
N ALA A 75 -2.71 9.88 -2.54
CA ALA A 75 -1.69 10.65 -1.81
C ALA A 75 -2.23 11.20 -0.47
N THR A 76 -2.88 10.36 0.34
CA THR A 76 -3.70 10.78 1.49
C THR A 76 -3.27 10.17 2.82
N TRP A 77 -2.05 9.63 2.91
CA TRP A 77 -1.50 9.01 4.12
C TRP A 77 -1.65 9.90 5.38
N ARG A 78 -1.46 11.22 5.25
CA ARG A 78 -1.64 12.21 6.32
C ARG A 78 -2.97 13.00 6.22
N ALA A 79 -3.93 12.58 5.37
CA ALA A 79 -5.19 13.32 5.18
C ALA A 79 -6.27 12.91 6.20
N SER A 80 -5.89 12.80 7.48
CA SER A 80 -6.74 12.54 8.63
C SER A 80 -6.87 13.77 9.55
N ALA A 81 -7.77 13.74 10.53
CA ALA A 81 -8.18 14.92 11.30
C ALA A 81 -7.01 15.66 11.96
N ASP A 82 -6.21 14.96 12.79
CA ASP A 82 -5.13 15.59 13.56
C ASP A 82 -4.02 16.17 12.65
N TRP A 83 -3.75 15.55 11.50
CA TRP A 83 -2.80 16.06 10.52
C TRP A 83 -3.38 17.20 9.68
N GLY A 84 -4.66 17.13 9.36
CA GLY A 84 -5.40 18.21 8.69
C GLY A 84 -5.43 19.47 9.55
N ASP A 85 -5.69 19.35 10.84
CA ASP A 85 -5.70 20.47 11.79
C ASP A 85 -4.34 21.19 11.85
N LYS A 86 -3.22 20.45 11.86
CA LYS A 86 -1.86 21.02 11.80
C LYS A 86 -1.60 21.84 10.55
N LEU A 87 -2.32 21.56 9.46
CA LEU A 87 -2.19 22.21 8.15
C LEU A 87 -3.32 23.20 7.86
N GLY A 88 -4.20 23.43 8.84
CA GLY A 88 -5.31 24.38 8.74
C GLY A 88 -6.47 23.94 7.86
N TYR A 89 -6.71 22.64 7.73
CA TYR A 89 -7.86 22.09 7.02
C TYR A 89 -9.07 21.96 7.95
N THR A 90 -10.24 22.37 7.49
CA THR A 90 -11.52 21.99 8.10
C THR A 90 -11.86 20.54 7.74
N ALA A 91 -12.78 19.91 8.46
CA ALA A 91 -13.26 18.57 8.16
C ALA A 91 -13.78 18.44 6.71
N ASP A 92 -14.54 19.46 6.24
CA ASP A 92 -15.07 19.48 4.87
C ASP A 92 -13.95 19.60 3.82
N ALA A 93 -12.96 20.49 4.06
CA ALA A 93 -11.81 20.64 3.17
C ALA A 93 -10.95 19.35 3.12
N LEU A 94 -10.83 18.66 4.25
CA LEU A 94 -10.14 17.39 4.33
C LEU A 94 -10.89 16.28 3.58
N ALA A 95 -12.20 16.21 3.72
CA ALA A 95 -13.04 15.30 2.96
C ALA A 95 -12.96 15.59 1.45
N GLU A 96 -12.93 16.87 1.06
CA GLU A 96 -12.80 17.26 -0.35
C GLU A 96 -11.45 16.83 -0.95
N VAL A 97 -10.36 17.01 -0.22
CA VAL A 97 -9.03 16.59 -0.70
C VAL A 97 -8.93 15.07 -0.83
N ASN A 98 -9.55 14.31 0.06
CA ASN A 98 -9.64 12.84 -0.07
C ASN A 98 -10.43 12.45 -1.35
N ARG A 99 -11.54 13.14 -1.65
CA ARG A 99 -12.30 12.92 -2.90
C ARG A 99 -11.50 13.30 -4.14
N LYS A 100 -10.85 14.45 -4.13
CA LYS A 100 -9.98 14.90 -5.25
C LYS A 100 -8.88 13.91 -5.55
N SER A 101 -8.27 13.34 -4.51
CA SER A 101 -7.21 12.34 -4.68
C SER A 101 -7.71 11.08 -5.39
N VAL A 102 -8.92 10.62 -5.08
CA VAL A 102 -9.53 9.51 -5.83
C VAL A 102 -9.85 9.93 -7.27
N GLY A 103 -10.39 11.11 -7.50
CA GLY A 103 -10.69 11.62 -8.84
C GLY A 103 -9.47 11.66 -9.75
N LEU A 104 -8.31 12.08 -9.23
CA LEU A 104 -7.06 12.06 -9.98
C LEU A 104 -6.67 10.62 -10.37
N LEU A 105 -6.88 9.64 -9.50
CA LEU A 105 -6.58 8.25 -9.84
C LEU A 105 -7.61 7.65 -10.80
N GLU A 106 -8.87 8.12 -10.80
CA GLU A 106 -9.85 7.75 -11.83
C GLU A 106 -9.39 8.22 -13.22
N GLU A 107 -8.91 9.48 -13.35
CA GLU A 107 -8.33 9.98 -14.60
C GLU A 107 -7.17 9.10 -15.08
N ILE A 108 -6.25 8.73 -14.19
CA ILE A 108 -5.12 7.84 -14.54
C ILE A 108 -5.62 6.46 -14.96
N ARG A 109 -6.59 5.90 -14.26
CA ARG A 109 -7.19 4.61 -14.63
C ARG A 109 -7.82 4.67 -16.02
N ASP A 110 -8.59 5.70 -16.31
CA ASP A 110 -9.27 5.87 -17.60
C ASP A 110 -8.28 5.99 -18.77
N ASP A 111 -7.10 6.62 -18.53
CA ASP A 111 -6.05 6.78 -19.53
C ASP A 111 -5.21 5.50 -19.76
N TYR A 112 -5.01 4.70 -18.71
CA TYR A 112 -3.98 3.65 -18.72
C TYR A 112 -4.49 2.22 -18.57
N GLU A 113 -5.71 1.99 -18.12
CA GLU A 113 -6.21 0.64 -17.89
C GLU A 113 -6.43 -0.13 -19.19
N THR A 114 -6.02 -1.40 -19.20
CA THR A 114 -6.28 -2.36 -20.29
C THR A 114 -6.72 -3.70 -19.69
N PRO A 115 -7.22 -4.66 -20.50
CA PRO A 115 -7.51 -6.01 -20.01
C PRO A 115 -6.30 -6.70 -19.35
N GLU A 116 -5.08 -6.41 -19.83
CA GLU A 116 -3.83 -6.96 -19.29
C GLU A 116 -3.28 -6.14 -18.10
N THR A 117 -3.78 -4.93 -17.94
CA THR A 117 -3.34 -3.99 -16.87
C THR A 117 -4.55 -3.44 -16.14
N PRO A 118 -5.26 -4.26 -15.34
CA PRO A 118 -6.34 -3.77 -14.50
C PRO A 118 -5.79 -2.82 -13.43
N ILE A 119 -6.45 -1.67 -13.21
CA ILE A 119 -6.05 -0.66 -12.25
C ILE A 119 -7.07 -0.56 -11.12
N VAL A 120 -6.67 -0.96 -9.93
CA VAL A 120 -7.46 -0.89 -8.69
C VAL A 120 -7.12 0.40 -7.95
N ILE A 121 -8.13 1.16 -7.52
CA ILE A 121 -7.96 2.42 -6.77
C ILE A 121 -8.15 2.16 -5.29
N SER A 122 -7.13 2.51 -4.50
CA SER A 122 -7.10 2.38 -3.04
C SER A 122 -7.05 3.74 -2.36
N GLY A 123 -7.94 3.97 -1.40
CA GLY A 123 -7.82 5.08 -0.47
C GLY A 123 -6.72 4.81 0.58
N CYS A 124 -5.65 5.58 0.56
CA CYS A 124 -4.55 5.42 1.53
C CYS A 124 -4.91 6.07 2.87
N VAL A 125 -4.82 5.29 3.94
CA VAL A 125 -5.04 5.71 5.34
C VAL A 125 -3.76 5.49 6.12
N GLY A 126 -3.22 6.54 6.74
CA GLY A 126 -2.07 6.45 7.63
C GLY A 126 -2.46 6.39 9.10
N PRO A 127 -1.51 6.12 10.00
CA PRO A 127 -1.74 6.13 11.43
C PRO A 127 -2.10 7.54 11.94
N ARG A 128 -2.86 7.61 13.02
CA ARG A 128 -3.17 8.87 13.70
C ARG A 128 -1.92 9.59 14.17
N GLY A 129 -1.01 8.83 14.78
CA GLY A 129 0.25 9.34 15.30
C GLY A 129 1.41 9.26 14.33
N ASP A 130 2.60 9.11 14.89
CA ASP A 130 3.80 8.81 14.14
C ASP A 130 3.76 7.37 13.60
N GLY A 131 4.33 7.13 12.41
CA GLY A 131 4.33 5.82 11.77
C GLY A 131 5.26 4.80 12.42
N TYR A 132 6.24 5.26 13.20
CA TYR A 132 7.32 4.42 13.73
C TYR A 132 7.43 4.46 15.25
N VAL A 133 6.92 5.50 15.87
CA VAL A 133 6.93 5.66 17.33
C VAL A 133 5.47 5.70 17.81
N PRO A 134 4.91 4.60 18.31
CA PRO A 134 3.53 4.55 18.79
C PRO A 134 3.42 5.38 20.07
N THR A 135 2.91 6.60 19.92
CA THR A 135 2.56 7.49 21.03
C THR A 135 1.05 7.63 21.08
N ASN A 136 0.46 7.67 22.28
CA ASN A 136 -0.99 7.78 22.46
C ASN A 136 -1.77 6.67 21.74
N VAL A 137 -1.43 5.42 22.07
CA VAL A 137 -2.10 4.23 21.55
C VAL A 137 -3.61 4.31 21.79
N MET A 138 -4.39 4.23 20.73
CA MET A 138 -5.85 4.21 20.80
C MET A 138 -6.37 2.82 21.12
N SER A 139 -7.51 2.74 21.81
CA SER A 139 -8.33 1.54 21.81
C SER A 139 -8.91 1.27 20.41
N GLU A 140 -9.35 0.06 20.17
CA GLU A 140 -10.01 -0.33 18.91
C GLU A 140 -11.21 0.57 18.57
N GLN A 141 -11.99 0.96 19.58
CA GLN A 141 -13.15 1.83 19.40
C GLN A 141 -12.73 3.28 19.07
N GLU A 142 -11.75 3.82 19.76
CA GLU A 142 -11.23 5.16 19.45
C GLU A 142 -10.64 5.22 18.04
N ALA A 143 -9.94 4.17 17.60
CA ALA A 143 -9.38 4.07 16.27
C ALA A 143 -10.48 3.96 15.20
N GLU A 144 -11.54 3.17 15.47
CA GLU A 144 -12.70 3.06 14.59
C GLU A 144 -13.40 4.41 14.40
N ASP A 145 -13.63 5.14 15.48
CA ASP A 145 -14.28 6.46 15.45
C ASP A 145 -13.41 7.48 14.73
N TYR A 146 -12.10 7.49 14.99
CA TYR A 146 -11.14 8.40 14.38
C TYR A 146 -11.02 8.22 12.87
N HIS A 147 -10.76 7.01 12.41
CA HIS A 147 -10.56 6.73 10.98
C HIS A 147 -11.88 6.66 10.20
N GLY A 148 -13.01 6.50 10.89
CA GLY A 148 -14.33 6.37 10.28
C GLY A 148 -14.70 7.55 9.37
N ALA A 149 -14.27 8.77 9.66
CA ALA A 149 -14.56 9.94 8.82
C ALA A 149 -13.90 9.86 7.44
N GLN A 150 -12.60 9.54 7.39
CA GLN A 150 -11.86 9.37 6.14
C GLN A 150 -12.37 8.18 5.34
N ILE A 151 -12.61 7.04 6.01
CA ILE A 151 -13.12 5.80 5.38
C ILE A 151 -14.51 6.01 4.77
N ARG A 152 -15.44 6.69 5.46
CA ARG A 152 -16.76 7.06 4.89
C ARG A 152 -16.61 7.94 3.65
N THR A 153 -15.64 8.85 3.66
CA THR A 153 -15.38 9.69 2.47
C THR A 153 -14.95 8.82 1.29
N PHE A 154 -14.03 7.88 1.47
CA PHE A 154 -13.62 6.95 0.41
C PHE A 154 -14.75 6.03 -0.05
N ALA A 155 -15.58 5.55 0.86
CA ALA A 155 -16.74 4.71 0.52
C ALA A 155 -17.72 5.40 -0.44
N ALA A 156 -17.84 6.73 -0.35
CA ALA A 156 -18.67 7.56 -1.21
C ALA A 156 -18.02 7.93 -2.57
N THR A 157 -16.82 7.43 -2.86
CA THR A 157 -16.07 7.68 -4.10
C THR A 157 -15.98 6.42 -4.98
N ALA A 158 -15.17 6.49 -6.03
CA ALA A 158 -14.82 5.35 -6.88
C ALA A 158 -13.64 4.52 -6.34
N ALA A 159 -13.21 4.71 -5.11
CA ALA A 159 -12.22 3.85 -4.48
C ALA A 159 -12.74 2.41 -4.40
N ASP A 160 -11.94 1.46 -4.83
CA ASP A 160 -12.29 0.03 -4.82
C ASP A 160 -12.06 -0.59 -3.45
N LEU A 161 -11.10 -0.06 -2.70
CA LEU A 161 -10.75 -0.46 -1.34
C LEU A 161 -10.08 0.69 -0.59
N VAL A 162 -9.76 0.48 0.68
CA VAL A 162 -8.80 1.29 1.44
C VAL A 162 -7.62 0.44 1.88
N THR A 163 -6.42 1.04 1.92
CA THR A 163 -5.25 0.42 2.52
C THR A 163 -4.77 1.26 3.71
N ALA A 164 -4.75 0.65 4.90
CA ALA A 164 -4.12 1.25 6.07
C ALA A 164 -2.62 0.97 6.02
N ILE A 165 -1.83 2.02 5.76
CA ILE A 165 -0.37 1.93 5.55
C ILE A 165 0.37 2.36 6.82
N THR A 166 1.42 1.61 7.17
CA THR A 166 2.31 1.89 8.31
C THR A 166 1.57 1.76 9.66
N MET A 167 0.71 0.76 9.76
CA MET A 167 0.12 0.41 11.05
C MET A 167 1.19 -0.21 11.94
N ASN A 168 1.37 0.35 13.13
CA ASN A 168 2.46 0.00 14.03
C ASN A 168 2.00 -0.68 15.34
N TYR A 169 0.68 -0.84 15.51
CA TYR A 169 0.05 -1.66 16.56
C TYR A 169 -1.32 -2.18 16.08
N ALA A 170 -1.76 -3.28 16.69
CA ALA A 170 -2.91 -4.03 16.20
C ALA A 170 -4.26 -3.31 16.45
N GLU A 171 -4.42 -2.62 17.58
CA GLU A 171 -5.70 -1.99 17.97
C GLU A 171 -6.12 -0.92 16.97
N GLU A 172 -5.19 -0.11 16.45
CA GLU A 172 -5.49 0.87 15.41
C GLU A 172 -5.91 0.19 14.10
N ALA A 173 -5.22 -0.86 13.70
CA ALA A 173 -5.56 -1.65 12.52
C ALA A 173 -6.94 -2.33 12.63
N VAL A 174 -7.30 -2.83 13.82
CA VAL A 174 -8.65 -3.35 14.12
C VAL A 174 -9.70 -2.26 13.95
N GLY A 175 -9.46 -1.06 14.49
CA GLY A 175 -10.37 0.08 14.36
C GLY A 175 -10.59 0.49 12.91
N VAL A 176 -9.53 0.58 12.11
CA VAL A 176 -9.63 0.84 10.65
C VAL A 176 -10.44 -0.25 9.95
N ALA A 177 -10.18 -1.52 10.25
CA ALA A 177 -10.89 -2.64 9.63
C ALA A 177 -12.39 -2.64 9.99
N ARG A 178 -12.74 -2.33 11.25
CA ARG A 178 -14.14 -2.18 11.67
C ARG A 178 -14.82 -1.00 11.00
N ALA A 179 -14.16 0.15 10.91
CA ALA A 179 -14.70 1.31 10.22
C ALA A 179 -14.99 1.01 8.73
N ALA A 180 -14.08 0.30 8.05
CA ALA A 180 -14.28 -0.14 6.67
C ALA A 180 -15.45 -1.14 6.54
N LYS A 181 -15.54 -2.10 7.47
CA LYS A 181 -16.64 -3.09 7.51
C LYS A 181 -18.02 -2.43 7.66
N ARG A 182 -18.12 -1.36 8.46
CA ARG A 182 -19.40 -0.63 8.64
C ARG A 182 -19.95 0.00 7.36
N VAL A 183 -19.11 0.26 6.39
CA VAL A 183 -19.48 0.90 5.11
C VAL A 183 -19.31 -0.02 3.91
N ASP A 184 -19.13 -1.32 4.15
CA ASP A 184 -18.93 -2.36 3.13
C ASP A 184 -17.82 -2.02 2.13
N LEU A 185 -16.72 -1.47 2.64
CA LEU A 185 -15.54 -1.11 1.84
C LEU A 185 -14.41 -2.11 2.13
N PRO A 186 -13.92 -2.87 1.14
CA PRO A 186 -12.77 -3.75 1.32
C PRO A 186 -11.58 -3.00 1.93
N VAL A 187 -10.84 -3.68 2.80
CA VAL A 187 -9.69 -3.09 3.47
C VAL A 187 -8.47 -4.01 3.37
N VAL A 188 -7.32 -3.40 3.22
CA VAL A 188 -5.99 -4.01 3.33
C VAL A 188 -5.28 -3.38 4.51
N ILE A 189 -4.62 -4.19 5.33
CA ILE A 189 -3.82 -3.71 6.45
C ILE A 189 -2.34 -3.95 6.15
N SER A 190 -1.56 -2.88 6.18
CA SER A 190 -0.11 -2.92 5.98
C SER A 190 0.59 -2.56 7.29
N MET A 191 1.29 -3.54 7.86
CA MET A 191 2.01 -3.39 9.12
C MET A 191 3.45 -2.95 8.84
N THR A 192 3.99 -2.08 9.70
CA THR A 192 5.43 -1.79 9.72
C THR A 192 6.11 -2.61 10.81
N VAL A 193 7.38 -2.97 10.55
CA VAL A 193 8.21 -3.70 11.51
C VAL A 193 9.58 -3.05 11.66
N GLU A 194 10.19 -3.23 12.83
CA GLU A 194 11.55 -2.81 13.13
C GLU A 194 12.59 -3.81 12.59
N THR A 195 13.86 -3.53 12.83
CA THR A 195 15.00 -4.35 12.33
C THR A 195 15.02 -5.78 12.87
N ASP A 196 14.28 -6.05 13.93
CA ASP A 196 14.11 -7.40 14.51
C ASP A 196 12.85 -8.15 14.01
N GLY A 197 12.13 -7.55 13.05
CA GLY A 197 10.91 -8.11 12.46
C GLY A 197 9.65 -8.00 13.32
N LYS A 198 9.71 -7.29 14.45
CA LYS A 198 8.55 -7.03 15.31
C LYS A 198 7.96 -5.65 15.02
N LEU A 199 6.70 -5.46 15.39
CA LEU A 199 6.08 -4.16 15.39
C LEU A 199 6.80 -3.21 16.36
N PRO A 200 6.72 -1.88 16.16
CA PRO A 200 7.30 -0.89 17.10
C PRO A 200 6.84 -1.05 18.55
N THR A 201 5.70 -1.67 18.81
CA THR A 201 5.21 -2.04 20.14
C THR A 201 5.87 -3.31 20.72
N GLY A 202 6.75 -3.97 19.97
CA GLY A 202 7.41 -5.22 20.38
C GLY A 202 6.59 -6.51 20.14
N HIS A 203 5.35 -6.41 19.65
CA HIS A 203 4.54 -7.58 19.28
C HIS A 203 5.08 -8.23 18.02
N SER A 204 4.93 -9.57 17.89
CA SER A 204 5.24 -10.25 16.65
C SER A 204 4.24 -9.88 15.55
N LEU A 205 4.70 -9.88 14.29
CA LEU A 205 3.83 -9.64 13.15
C LEU A 205 2.69 -10.68 13.06
N GLY A 206 3.01 -11.95 13.37
CA GLY A 206 2.02 -13.04 13.36
C GLY A 206 0.93 -12.84 14.40
N ASP A 207 1.29 -12.49 15.65
CA ASP A 207 0.31 -12.23 16.70
C ASP A 207 -0.59 -11.05 16.33
N ALA A 208 -0.03 -9.98 15.76
CA ALA A 208 -0.82 -8.84 15.32
C ALA A 208 -1.81 -9.20 14.20
N ILE A 209 -1.40 -9.96 13.19
CA ILE A 209 -2.28 -10.43 12.12
C ILE A 209 -3.41 -11.30 12.70
N MET A 210 -3.10 -12.24 13.58
CA MET A 210 -4.09 -13.10 14.21
C MET A 210 -5.07 -12.29 15.07
N GLN A 211 -4.57 -11.35 15.87
CA GLN A 211 -5.43 -10.46 16.68
C GLN A 211 -6.40 -9.66 15.81
N ILE A 212 -5.91 -9.09 14.69
CA ILE A 212 -6.76 -8.30 13.77
C ILE A 212 -7.81 -9.20 13.10
N ASP A 213 -7.44 -10.39 12.63
CA ASP A 213 -8.37 -11.33 12.00
C ASP A 213 -9.42 -11.80 13.01
N ASP A 214 -9.04 -12.15 14.23
CA ASP A 214 -9.96 -12.57 15.30
C ASP A 214 -10.94 -11.45 15.67
N ALA A 215 -10.43 -10.23 15.91
CA ALA A 215 -11.25 -9.08 16.31
C ALA A 215 -12.22 -8.58 15.22
N THR A 216 -11.96 -8.92 13.94
CA THR A 216 -12.74 -8.46 12.79
C THR A 216 -13.47 -9.58 12.06
N SER A 217 -13.30 -10.85 12.50
CA SER A 217 -13.77 -12.06 11.82
C SER A 217 -13.18 -12.19 10.40
N GLY A 218 -11.88 -11.94 10.26
CA GLY A 218 -11.14 -12.05 9.01
C GLY A 218 -11.54 -11.03 7.93
N TYR A 219 -12.03 -9.87 8.33
CA TYR A 219 -12.55 -8.87 7.38
C TYR A 219 -11.47 -8.28 6.44
N PRO A 220 -10.21 -8.01 6.86
CA PRO A 220 -9.18 -7.57 5.93
C PRO A 220 -9.03 -8.52 4.74
N SER A 221 -9.04 -8.00 3.52
CA SER A 221 -8.89 -8.79 2.29
C SER A 221 -7.55 -9.52 2.26
N TYR A 222 -6.49 -8.86 2.70
CA TYR A 222 -5.15 -9.40 2.92
C TYR A 222 -4.32 -8.43 3.77
N PHE A 223 -3.13 -8.87 4.15
CA PHE A 223 -2.14 -8.05 4.84
C PHE A 223 -0.93 -7.74 3.95
N MET A 224 -0.23 -6.67 4.30
CA MET A 224 1.03 -6.26 3.70
C MET A 224 2.07 -5.97 4.78
N ILE A 225 3.33 -5.91 4.38
CA ILE A 225 4.42 -5.34 5.17
C ILE A 225 4.91 -4.10 4.43
N ASN A 226 5.10 -2.99 5.14
CA ASN A 226 5.67 -1.78 4.53
C ASN A 226 6.69 -1.10 5.44
N CYS A 227 7.47 -0.19 4.84
CA CYS A 227 8.48 0.63 5.53
C CYS A 227 9.54 -0.16 6.32
N ALA A 228 9.82 -1.39 5.93
CA ALA A 228 10.91 -2.20 6.45
C ALA A 228 11.70 -2.81 5.28
N HIS A 229 13.03 -2.92 5.38
CA HIS A 229 13.81 -3.63 4.38
C HIS A 229 13.60 -5.14 4.51
N PRO A 230 13.59 -5.94 3.42
CA PRO A 230 13.40 -7.40 3.49
C PRO A 230 14.28 -8.13 4.50
N THR A 231 15.52 -7.66 4.70
CA THR A 231 16.45 -8.25 5.67
C THR A 231 16.02 -8.13 7.13
N HIS A 232 15.09 -7.22 7.46
CA HIS A 232 14.61 -7.04 8.83
C HIS A 232 13.66 -8.15 9.27
N PHE A 233 12.94 -8.78 8.34
CA PHE A 233 11.88 -9.74 8.67
C PHE A 233 12.00 -11.10 7.97
N SER A 234 12.84 -11.23 6.94
CA SER A 234 12.95 -12.49 6.19
C SER A 234 13.40 -13.68 7.05
N GLY A 235 14.21 -13.44 8.09
CA GLY A 235 14.72 -14.46 8.98
C GLY A 235 13.79 -14.84 10.13
N VAL A 236 12.71 -14.10 10.36
CA VAL A 236 11.79 -14.32 11.49
C VAL A 236 10.39 -14.77 11.07
N ILE A 237 10.06 -14.70 9.79
CA ILE A 237 8.79 -15.20 9.26
C ILE A 237 8.93 -16.66 8.87
N ASP A 238 8.21 -17.56 9.56
CA ASP A 238 8.01 -18.93 9.06
C ASP A 238 6.86 -18.94 8.05
N GLY A 239 7.19 -19.18 6.80
CA GLY A 239 6.21 -19.25 5.70
C GLY A 239 5.25 -20.44 5.77
N ASN A 240 5.41 -21.35 6.71
CA ASN A 240 4.49 -22.46 6.96
C ASN A 240 3.40 -22.09 7.98
N GLU A 241 3.56 -21.02 8.73
CA GLU A 241 2.54 -20.54 9.65
C GLU A 241 1.29 -20.06 8.89
N PRO A 242 0.08 -20.40 9.37
CA PRO A 242 -1.17 -20.06 8.67
C PRO A 242 -1.33 -18.56 8.38
N TRP A 243 -0.92 -17.70 9.32
CA TRP A 243 -1.02 -16.25 9.17
C TRP A 243 -0.12 -15.70 8.04
N ALA A 244 1.00 -16.37 7.72
CA ALA A 244 1.88 -15.94 6.62
C ALA A 244 1.18 -15.98 5.26
N SER A 245 0.18 -16.87 5.08
CA SER A 245 -0.64 -16.94 3.89
C SER A 245 -1.55 -15.72 3.69
N ARG A 246 -1.80 -14.96 4.76
CA ARG A 246 -2.57 -13.72 4.73
C ARG A 246 -1.78 -12.56 4.14
N ILE A 247 -0.44 -12.64 4.09
CA ILE A 247 0.43 -11.60 3.53
C ILE A 247 0.50 -11.76 2.01
N ARG A 248 -0.05 -10.78 1.30
CA ARG A 248 -0.05 -10.74 -0.17
C ARG A 248 0.68 -9.56 -0.77
N GLY A 249 1.01 -8.55 0.04
CA GLY A 249 1.68 -7.35 -0.44
C GLY A 249 2.96 -7.03 0.33
N LEU A 250 3.88 -6.37 -0.37
CA LEU A 250 5.12 -5.87 0.21
C LEU A 250 5.48 -4.51 -0.41
N ARG A 251 5.72 -3.51 0.46
CA ARG A 251 6.22 -2.19 0.10
C ARG A 251 7.44 -1.85 0.97
N ALA A 252 8.58 -2.45 0.64
CA ALA A 252 9.80 -2.33 1.43
C ALA A 252 10.49 -0.97 1.27
N ASN A 253 11.30 -0.61 2.27
CA ASN A 253 12.27 0.47 2.15
C ASN A 253 13.46 0.04 1.27
N ALA A 254 14.08 1.02 0.60
CA ALA A 254 15.31 0.80 -0.16
C ALA A 254 16.51 0.55 0.76
N SER A 255 16.57 1.27 1.88
CA SER A 255 17.65 1.22 2.85
C SER A 255 17.49 0.08 3.86
N LYS A 256 18.61 -0.46 4.30
CA LYS A 256 18.71 -1.44 5.41
C LYS A 256 18.81 -0.78 6.79
N MET A 257 18.91 0.54 6.83
CA MET A 257 18.95 1.29 8.10
C MET A 257 17.64 1.17 8.86
N SER A 258 17.72 1.27 10.19
CA SER A 258 16.54 1.38 11.05
C SER A 258 15.78 2.68 10.81
N HIS A 259 14.53 2.75 11.25
CA HIS A 259 13.73 3.98 11.17
C HIS A 259 14.41 5.17 11.88
N ALA A 260 15.04 4.92 13.04
CA ALA A 260 15.77 5.93 13.79
C ALA A 260 16.96 6.49 13.00
N GLU A 261 17.78 5.62 12.40
CA GLU A 261 18.91 6.02 11.57
C GLU A 261 18.47 6.80 10.33
N LEU A 262 17.39 6.36 9.67
CA LEU A 262 16.83 7.06 8.51
C LEU A 262 16.31 8.45 8.86
N ASN A 263 15.68 8.62 10.04
CA ASN A 263 15.16 9.91 10.49
C ASN A 263 16.28 10.91 10.78
N GLU A 264 17.45 10.42 11.18
CA GLU A 264 18.64 11.26 11.47
C GLU A 264 19.51 11.49 10.22
N SER A 265 19.29 10.76 9.13
CA SER A 265 20.12 10.83 7.94
C SER A 265 19.84 12.13 7.15
N PRO A 266 20.89 12.93 6.85
CA PRO A 266 20.75 14.14 6.03
C PRO A 266 20.61 13.85 4.53
N LEU A 267 20.88 12.62 4.11
CA LEU A 267 20.86 12.18 2.72
C LEU A 267 19.93 11.01 2.50
N LEU A 268 19.32 10.98 1.32
CA LEU A 268 18.53 9.85 0.88
C LEU A 268 19.42 8.63 0.65
N ASP A 269 19.14 7.52 1.36
CA ASP A 269 19.70 6.22 1.02
C ASP A 269 18.69 5.47 0.11
N ALA A 270 18.99 5.48 -1.19
CA ALA A 270 18.19 4.81 -2.20
C ALA A 270 18.54 3.31 -2.36
N GLY A 271 19.50 2.79 -1.60
CA GLY A 271 19.93 1.40 -1.73
C GLY A 271 20.30 1.00 -3.16
N ASP A 272 20.12 -0.28 -3.46
CA ASP A 272 20.31 -0.81 -4.82
C ASP A 272 19.02 -1.46 -5.35
N PRO A 273 18.41 -0.90 -6.42
CA PRO A 273 17.16 -1.38 -6.99
C PRO A 273 17.18 -2.85 -7.41
N GLU A 274 18.27 -3.33 -8.02
CA GLU A 274 18.40 -4.71 -8.48
C GLU A 274 18.44 -5.68 -7.30
N THR A 275 19.26 -5.40 -6.30
CA THR A 275 19.35 -6.20 -5.07
C THR A 275 18.00 -6.24 -4.35
N LEU A 276 17.29 -5.12 -4.27
CA LEU A 276 15.96 -5.09 -3.65
C LEU A 276 14.98 -5.98 -4.41
N GLY A 277 14.95 -5.92 -5.75
CA GLY A 277 14.14 -6.80 -6.60
C GLY A 277 14.43 -8.29 -6.38
N LEU A 278 15.72 -8.66 -6.26
CA LEU A 278 16.14 -10.04 -5.96
C LEU A 278 15.67 -10.50 -4.57
N ASN A 279 15.74 -9.64 -3.56
CA ASN A 279 15.23 -9.93 -2.21
C ASN A 279 13.71 -10.21 -2.22
N TYR A 280 12.95 -9.48 -3.02
CA TYR A 280 11.52 -9.74 -3.21
C TYR A 280 11.26 -11.11 -3.85
N ALA A 281 12.03 -11.44 -4.88
CA ALA A 281 11.91 -12.75 -5.55
C ALA A 281 12.28 -13.90 -4.61
N GLU A 282 13.26 -13.72 -3.74
CA GLU A 282 13.65 -14.71 -2.74
C GLU A 282 12.56 -14.90 -1.69
N LEU A 283 12.01 -13.82 -1.12
CA LEU A 283 10.87 -13.89 -0.20
C LEU A 283 9.69 -14.63 -0.81
N LYS A 284 9.34 -14.30 -2.07
CA LYS A 284 8.26 -14.98 -2.80
C LYS A 284 8.49 -16.48 -2.97
N ARG A 285 9.72 -16.89 -3.24
CA ARG A 285 10.04 -18.32 -3.44
C ARG A 285 10.06 -19.11 -2.13
N GLN A 286 10.62 -18.53 -1.07
CA GLN A 286 10.97 -19.27 0.13
C GLN A 286 9.93 -19.12 1.24
N THR A 287 9.46 -17.91 1.49
CA THR A 287 8.73 -17.55 2.71
C THR A 287 7.30 -17.09 2.43
N LEU A 288 7.13 -16.00 1.68
CA LEU A 288 5.83 -15.39 1.42
C LEU A 288 5.26 -15.86 0.07
N LYS A 289 4.91 -17.14 -0.02
CA LYS A 289 4.48 -17.82 -1.25
C LYS A 289 3.24 -17.20 -1.90
N TYR A 290 2.40 -16.51 -1.13
CA TYR A 290 1.17 -15.85 -1.61
C TYR A 290 1.37 -14.39 -2.02
N LEU A 291 2.60 -13.86 -1.89
CA LEU A 291 2.93 -12.49 -2.27
C LEU A 291 2.66 -12.27 -3.76
N ASN A 292 1.83 -11.28 -4.09
CA ASN A 292 1.48 -10.95 -5.48
C ASN A 292 1.25 -9.45 -5.72
N VAL A 293 1.35 -8.61 -4.69
CA VAL A 293 1.27 -7.14 -4.78
C VAL A 293 2.63 -6.56 -4.36
N PHE A 294 3.30 -5.88 -5.29
CA PHE A 294 4.70 -5.48 -5.17
C PHE A 294 4.86 -3.99 -5.39
N GLY A 295 5.49 -3.30 -4.47
CA GLY A 295 5.85 -1.90 -4.60
C GLY A 295 6.88 -1.51 -3.56
N GLY A 296 7.11 -0.22 -3.39
CA GLY A 296 8.10 0.29 -2.48
C GLY A 296 7.56 1.29 -1.46
N CYS A 297 8.38 1.62 -0.48
CA CYS A 297 8.17 2.65 0.52
C CYS A 297 9.35 3.62 0.52
N CYS A 298 9.80 4.09 1.67
CA CYS A 298 10.85 5.10 1.78
C CYS A 298 12.14 4.71 1.02
N GLY A 299 12.71 5.69 0.36
CA GLY A 299 13.93 5.51 -0.44
C GLY A 299 13.74 4.89 -1.83
N THR A 300 12.54 4.35 -2.13
CA THR A 300 12.27 3.71 -3.42
C THR A 300 11.63 4.67 -4.42
N ASP A 301 11.86 4.41 -5.69
CA ASP A 301 11.25 5.07 -6.83
C ASP A 301 10.90 4.07 -7.96
N HIS A 302 10.53 4.57 -9.13
CA HIS A 302 10.14 3.76 -10.28
C HIS A 302 11.21 2.75 -10.72
N ARG A 303 12.50 3.02 -10.51
CA ARG A 303 13.61 2.10 -10.85
C ARG A 303 13.53 0.84 -9.99
N HIS A 304 13.21 1.00 -8.71
CA HIS A 304 13.04 -0.12 -7.78
C HIS A 304 11.84 -0.98 -8.16
N VAL A 305 10.71 -0.35 -8.47
CA VAL A 305 9.48 -1.06 -8.87
C VAL A 305 9.68 -1.78 -10.22
N ASP A 306 10.44 -1.19 -11.15
CA ASP A 306 10.84 -1.85 -12.41
C ASP A 306 11.67 -3.12 -12.13
N GLN A 307 12.65 -3.06 -11.23
CA GLN A 307 13.45 -4.22 -10.84
C GLN A 307 12.65 -5.29 -10.09
N MET A 308 11.69 -4.90 -9.23
CA MET A 308 10.76 -5.85 -8.61
C MET A 308 9.94 -6.59 -9.68
N ALA A 309 9.45 -5.89 -10.70
CA ALA A 309 8.74 -6.52 -11.81
C ALA A 309 9.64 -7.49 -12.57
N LEU A 310 10.85 -7.09 -12.93
CA LEU A 310 11.82 -7.94 -13.65
C LEU A 310 12.17 -9.21 -12.87
N ALA A 311 12.40 -9.09 -11.57
CA ALA A 311 12.81 -10.22 -10.72
C ALA A 311 11.66 -11.18 -10.38
N CYS A 312 10.45 -10.63 -10.14
CA CYS A 312 9.34 -11.42 -9.59
C CYS A 312 8.36 -11.93 -10.65
N LEU A 313 8.13 -11.19 -11.75
CA LEU A 313 7.17 -11.59 -12.78
C LEU A 313 7.43 -12.99 -13.39
N PRO A 314 8.69 -13.44 -13.60
CA PRO A 314 8.97 -14.80 -14.05
C PRO A 314 8.41 -15.89 -13.13
N LEU A 315 8.24 -15.61 -11.83
CA LEU A 315 7.71 -16.56 -10.85
C LEU A 315 6.19 -16.81 -11.02
N PHE A 316 5.50 -15.95 -11.74
CA PHE A 316 4.07 -16.09 -12.06
C PHE A 316 3.84 -16.75 -13.42
N ARG A 317 4.76 -16.54 -14.37
CA ARG A 317 4.66 -17.11 -15.74
C ARG A 317 4.99 -18.60 -15.80
N GLY A 318 5.70 -19.15 -14.79
CA GLY A 318 6.07 -20.57 -14.72
C GLY A 318 4.98 -21.48 -14.14
N ALA A 319 3.94 -20.95 -13.50
CA ALA A 319 2.85 -21.74 -12.89
C ALA A 319 1.68 -22.05 -13.84
N PHE A 320 1.58 -21.35 -14.96
CA PHE A 320 0.55 -21.58 -15.98
C PHE A 320 1.20 -21.78 -17.34
N GLY A 321 1.34 -23.04 -17.74
CA GLY A 321 1.49 -23.37 -19.15
C GLY A 321 0.30 -22.80 -19.93
N PRO A 322 0.42 -22.57 -21.27
CA PRO A 322 -0.63 -21.94 -22.05
C PRO A 322 -1.95 -22.65 -21.79
N ILE A 323 -2.99 -21.90 -21.41
CA ILE A 323 -4.35 -22.40 -21.26
C ILE A 323 -4.72 -23.03 -22.61
N LYS A 324 -4.71 -24.36 -22.68
CA LYS A 324 -5.28 -25.07 -23.83
C LYS A 324 -6.74 -24.68 -23.92
N GLN A 325 -7.07 -23.86 -24.92
CA GLN A 325 -8.46 -23.61 -25.27
C GLN A 325 -9.14 -24.97 -25.47
N ALA A 326 -10.14 -25.25 -24.64
CA ALA A 326 -10.97 -26.44 -24.83
C ALA A 326 -11.59 -26.38 -26.25
N PRO A 327 -11.58 -27.49 -27.02
CA PRO A 327 -12.19 -27.50 -28.35
C PRO A 327 -13.67 -27.16 -28.23
N ARG A 328 -14.13 -26.17 -29.02
CA ARG A 328 -15.55 -25.84 -29.13
C ARG A 328 -16.23 -27.06 -29.69
N SER A 329 -17.09 -27.70 -28.93
CA SER A 329 -18.00 -28.74 -29.44
C SER A 329 -18.93 -28.10 -30.46
N PRO A 330 -19.09 -28.70 -31.66
CA PRO A 330 -20.13 -28.23 -32.55
C PRO A 330 -21.49 -28.55 -31.92
N CYS A 331 -22.35 -27.55 -31.82
CA CYS A 331 -23.76 -27.74 -31.50
C CYS A 331 -24.46 -28.51 -32.62
N PRO A 332 -25.38 -29.40 -32.25
CA PRO A 332 -26.18 -30.14 -33.25
C PRO A 332 -27.21 -29.27 -33.99
#